data_11dc9e3c311dcb37d566a55dcf27872c
#
_entry.id   11dc9e3c311dcb37d566a55dcf27872c
#
_cell.length_a   1.000
_cell.length_b   1.000
_cell.length_c   1.000
_cell.angle_alpha   90.00
_cell.angle_beta   90.00
_cell.angle_gamma   90.00
#
_symmetry.space_group_name_H-M   'P 1'
#
loop_
_entity.id
_entity.type
_entity.pdbx_description
1 polymer ?
#
loop_
_entity_poly.entity_id
_entity_poly.type
_entity_poly.pdbx_seq_one_letter_code
_entity_poly.pdbx_strand_id
1 'polypeptide(L)'
;MKVSYFETARYLAPRQLPAEWPVAPDAYDREAGVEAYRGMVERMQFVEKLGFDWISVSEHHYSPQRLTPNPIVSAAHLAAFSRKIKIAVLGPIISQSNPVQVAEELAMLDNLMPGRLVVGLLRGITGEYLTYGLNPAEARERTTEGMELVLKAWTEAQPFGWQGRHYQFRTVSVWPRPAQQPQGSAPSSCPPSSPRCPSSPSPQTKYNCPPNSYPPAAYSYRQRQAR
;
A
#
# COMPACT_ATOMS: atom_id res chain seq x y z
N MET A 1 -11.57 24.88 5.14
CA MET A 1 -12.12 23.52 5.27
C MET A 1 -11.53 22.67 4.16
N LYS A 2 -11.14 21.42 4.41
CA LYS A 2 -10.68 20.46 3.39
C LYS A 2 -11.83 19.51 3.04
N VAL A 3 -12.01 19.23 1.74
CA VAL A 3 -13.13 18.42 1.25
C VAL A 3 -12.59 17.26 0.43
N SER A 4 -13.07 16.04 0.74
CA SER A 4 -12.72 14.82 0.03
C SER A 4 -13.95 14.19 -0.59
N TYR A 5 -13.80 13.62 -1.78
CA TYR A 5 -14.77 12.73 -2.38
C TYR A 5 -14.33 11.29 -2.17
N PHE A 6 -15.23 10.44 -1.66
CA PHE A 6 -14.94 9.03 -1.43
C PHE A 6 -15.41 8.18 -2.61
N GLU A 7 -14.45 7.56 -3.30
CA GLU A 7 -14.69 6.77 -4.51
C GLU A 7 -14.54 5.27 -4.22
N THR A 8 -15.47 4.47 -4.68
CA THR A 8 -15.56 3.03 -4.40
C THR A 8 -15.61 2.16 -5.66
N ALA A 9 -15.44 2.73 -6.85
CA ALA A 9 -15.73 2.06 -8.12
C ALA A 9 -17.11 1.38 -8.06
N ARG A 10 -18.15 2.18 -7.82
CA ARG A 10 -19.52 1.72 -7.57
C ARG A 10 -20.01 0.83 -8.69
N TYR A 11 -20.26 -0.43 -8.36
CA TYR A 11 -20.83 -1.40 -9.29
C TYR A 11 -22.35 -1.32 -9.30
N LEU A 12 -22.92 -1.13 -10.47
CA LEU A 12 -24.37 -1.10 -10.68
C LEU A 12 -24.73 -2.38 -11.46
N ALA A 13 -25.11 -3.42 -10.71
CA ALA A 13 -25.51 -4.68 -11.32
C ALA A 13 -26.73 -4.48 -12.23
N PRO A 14 -26.77 -5.07 -13.44
CA PRO A 14 -27.91 -4.99 -14.36
C PRO A 14 -29.12 -5.77 -13.87
N ARG A 15 -28.95 -6.64 -12.89
CA ARG A 15 -29.99 -7.44 -12.24
C ARG A 15 -29.83 -7.41 -10.72
N GLN A 16 -30.88 -7.73 -10.00
CA GLN A 16 -30.81 -7.84 -8.54
C GLN A 16 -29.81 -8.93 -8.14
N LEU A 17 -28.86 -8.55 -7.28
CA LEU A 17 -27.90 -9.50 -6.72
C LEU A 17 -28.54 -10.30 -5.57
N PRO A 18 -28.09 -11.55 -5.32
CA PRO A 18 -28.46 -12.30 -4.13
C PRO A 18 -28.13 -11.53 -2.85
N ALA A 19 -28.97 -11.72 -1.81
CA ALA A 19 -28.75 -11.10 -0.50
C ALA A 19 -27.70 -11.83 0.36
N GLU A 20 -27.33 -13.02 -0.05
CA GLU A 20 -26.32 -13.86 0.63
C GLU A 20 -24.90 -13.33 0.45
N TRP A 21 -24.04 -13.60 1.43
CA TRP A 21 -22.63 -13.28 1.36
C TRP A 21 -21.79 -14.54 1.66
N PRO A 22 -20.73 -14.82 0.89
CA PRO A 22 -20.29 -14.10 -0.31
C PRO A 22 -21.23 -14.32 -1.51
N VAL A 23 -21.40 -13.28 -2.33
CA VAL A 23 -22.14 -13.41 -3.59
C VAL A 23 -21.30 -14.24 -4.57
N ALA A 24 -21.95 -15.19 -5.26
CA ALA A 24 -21.26 -16.06 -6.22
C ALA A 24 -20.64 -15.24 -7.38
N PRO A 25 -19.38 -15.53 -7.79
CA PRO A 25 -18.70 -14.75 -8.84
C PRO A 25 -19.36 -14.76 -10.21
N ASP A 26 -20.19 -15.75 -10.51
CA ASP A 26 -20.94 -15.84 -11.77
C ASP A 26 -22.07 -14.81 -11.87
N ALA A 27 -22.44 -14.17 -10.76
CA ALA A 27 -23.34 -13.03 -10.74
C ALA A 27 -22.71 -11.73 -11.27
N TYR A 28 -21.39 -11.71 -11.48
CA TYR A 28 -20.66 -10.55 -11.98
C TYR A 28 -20.92 -10.34 -13.47
N ASP A 29 -21.40 -9.16 -13.82
CA ASP A 29 -21.52 -8.70 -15.19
C ASP A 29 -20.28 -7.91 -15.60
N ARG A 30 -19.62 -8.36 -16.66
CA ARG A 30 -18.36 -7.78 -17.10
C ARG A 30 -18.49 -6.35 -17.62
N GLU A 31 -19.56 -6.06 -18.34
CA GLU A 31 -19.77 -4.74 -18.95
C GLU A 31 -20.06 -3.70 -17.85
N ALA A 32 -20.91 -4.05 -16.88
CA ALA A 32 -21.17 -3.21 -15.71
C ALA A 32 -19.89 -3.02 -14.87
N GLY A 33 -19.02 -4.01 -14.78
CA GLY A 33 -17.73 -3.90 -14.09
C GLY A 33 -16.78 -2.92 -14.80
N VAL A 34 -16.67 -3.01 -16.12
CA VAL A 34 -15.86 -2.07 -16.92
C VAL A 34 -16.39 -0.63 -16.75
N GLU A 35 -17.71 -0.47 -16.78
CA GLU A 35 -18.36 0.83 -16.61
C GLU A 35 -18.11 1.42 -15.21
N ALA A 36 -18.09 0.60 -14.17
CA ALA A 36 -17.77 1.05 -12.83
C ALA A 36 -16.39 1.73 -12.75
N TYR A 37 -15.36 1.15 -13.40
CA TYR A 37 -14.02 1.72 -13.46
C TYR A 37 -13.93 2.95 -14.38
N ARG A 38 -14.65 2.97 -15.51
CA ARG A 38 -14.76 4.16 -16.36
C ARG A 38 -15.37 5.31 -15.58
N GLY A 39 -16.53 5.06 -14.97
CA GLY A 39 -17.21 6.05 -14.14
C GLY A 39 -16.38 6.53 -12.93
N MET A 40 -15.51 5.70 -12.39
CA MET A 40 -14.56 6.13 -11.35
C MET A 40 -13.64 7.26 -11.84
N VAL A 41 -13.09 7.13 -13.06
CA VAL A 41 -12.26 8.18 -13.68
C VAL A 41 -13.06 9.44 -13.96
N GLU A 42 -14.26 9.30 -14.52
CA GLU A 42 -15.13 10.44 -14.84
C GLU A 42 -15.52 11.24 -13.59
N ARG A 43 -15.91 10.55 -12.51
CA ARG A 43 -16.22 11.18 -11.23
C ARG A 43 -15.01 11.88 -10.63
N MET A 44 -13.82 11.27 -10.70
CA MET A 44 -12.59 11.90 -10.26
C MET A 44 -12.33 13.20 -11.03
N GLN A 45 -12.40 13.17 -12.36
CA GLN A 45 -12.20 14.36 -13.19
C GLN A 45 -13.25 15.45 -12.91
N PHE A 46 -14.47 15.05 -12.60
CA PHE A 46 -15.52 15.98 -12.23
C PHE A 46 -15.25 16.67 -10.89
N VAL A 47 -14.89 15.91 -9.85
CA VAL A 47 -14.58 16.50 -8.53
C VAL A 47 -13.28 17.31 -8.53
N GLU A 48 -12.31 16.97 -9.39
CA GLU A 48 -11.12 17.80 -9.61
C GLU A 48 -11.50 19.17 -10.19
N LYS A 49 -12.41 19.22 -11.18
CA LYS A 49 -12.93 20.48 -11.75
C LYS A 49 -13.72 21.29 -10.72
N LEU A 50 -14.41 20.65 -9.80
CA LEU A 50 -15.14 21.32 -8.70
C LEU A 50 -14.22 21.86 -7.61
N GLY A 51 -12.92 21.56 -7.64
CA GLY A 51 -11.94 22.06 -6.68
C GLY A 51 -11.91 21.30 -5.35
N PHE A 52 -12.28 20.03 -5.32
CA PHE A 52 -12.06 19.18 -4.16
C PHE A 52 -10.56 19.06 -3.85
N ASP A 53 -10.21 18.99 -2.56
CA ASP A 53 -8.81 18.88 -2.13
C ASP A 53 -8.23 17.50 -2.46
N TRP A 54 -9.05 16.45 -2.31
CA TRP A 54 -8.64 15.08 -2.63
C TRP A 54 -9.80 14.15 -2.99
N ILE A 55 -9.45 13.07 -3.68
CA ILE A 55 -10.30 11.89 -3.85
C ILE A 55 -9.73 10.77 -2.99
N SER A 56 -10.59 10.00 -2.34
CA SER A 56 -10.21 8.89 -1.46
C SER A 56 -10.66 7.56 -2.05
N VAL A 57 -9.80 6.56 -2.00
CA VAL A 57 -10.09 5.16 -2.36
C VAL A 57 -9.81 4.26 -1.17
N SER A 58 -10.56 3.16 -1.02
CA SER A 58 -10.41 2.20 0.08
C SER A 58 -10.36 0.76 -0.43
N GLU A 59 -9.91 -0.15 0.42
CA GLU A 59 -9.86 -1.58 0.16
C GLU A 59 -11.15 -2.26 0.62
N HIS A 60 -11.78 -3.05 -0.28
CA HIS A 60 -12.96 -3.87 0.02
C HIS A 60 -12.91 -5.17 -0.76
N HIS A 61 -13.11 -6.28 -0.05
CA HIS A 61 -13.09 -7.61 -0.63
C HIS A 61 -14.48 -8.24 -0.62
N TYR A 62 -14.73 -9.13 -1.59
CA TYR A 62 -15.99 -9.86 -1.77
C TYR A 62 -17.23 -8.96 -1.72
N SER A 63 -17.05 -7.69 -2.10
CA SER A 63 -18.11 -6.69 -2.10
C SER A 63 -18.64 -6.49 -3.51
N PRO A 64 -19.88 -6.90 -3.79
CA PRO A 64 -20.47 -6.72 -5.12
C PRO A 64 -20.86 -5.26 -5.40
N GLN A 65 -20.68 -4.35 -4.46
CA GLN A 65 -21.05 -2.93 -4.61
C GLN A 65 -19.82 -2.01 -4.74
N ARG A 66 -18.63 -2.51 -4.41
CA ARG A 66 -17.39 -1.74 -4.33
C ARG A 66 -16.26 -2.54 -4.94
N LEU A 67 -15.91 -2.20 -6.17
CA LEU A 67 -14.91 -2.95 -6.94
C LEU A 67 -13.49 -2.40 -6.71
N THR A 68 -13.10 -2.26 -5.43
CA THR A 68 -11.79 -1.74 -5.04
C THR A 68 -11.01 -2.74 -4.14
N PRO A 69 -10.73 -3.96 -4.61
CA PRO A 69 -9.99 -4.95 -3.81
C PRO A 69 -8.52 -4.56 -3.62
N ASN A 70 -7.99 -3.64 -4.42
CA ASN A 70 -6.67 -3.06 -4.24
C ASN A 70 -6.72 -1.54 -4.45
N PRO A 71 -6.64 -0.75 -3.37
CA PRO A 71 -6.74 0.70 -3.45
C PRO A 71 -5.50 1.35 -4.08
N ILE A 72 -4.34 0.68 -4.06
CA ILE A 72 -3.10 1.18 -4.68
C ILE A 72 -3.23 1.12 -6.20
N VAL A 73 -3.77 0.02 -6.74
CA VAL A 73 -4.06 -0.12 -8.18
C VAL A 73 -5.09 0.93 -8.62
N SER A 74 -6.16 1.12 -7.84
CA SER A 74 -7.16 2.15 -8.10
C SER A 74 -6.55 3.55 -8.11
N ALA A 75 -5.70 3.87 -7.14
CA ALA A 75 -5.01 5.15 -7.05
C ALA A 75 -4.04 5.39 -8.21
N ALA A 76 -3.29 4.37 -8.62
CA ALA A 76 -2.39 4.44 -9.77
C ALA A 76 -3.16 4.72 -11.07
N HIS A 77 -4.31 4.04 -11.25
CA HIS A 77 -5.18 4.30 -12.37
C HIS A 77 -5.70 5.74 -12.38
N LEU A 78 -6.24 6.24 -11.26
CA LEU A 78 -6.70 7.62 -11.13
C LEU A 78 -5.58 8.64 -11.33
N ALA A 79 -4.37 8.36 -10.87
CA ALA A 79 -3.22 9.24 -11.01
C ALA A 79 -2.85 9.52 -12.47
N ALA A 80 -3.08 8.54 -13.36
CA ALA A 80 -2.83 8.69 -14.80
C ALA A 80 -3.77 9.70 -15.47
N PHE A 81 -4.98 9.88 -14.94
CA PHE A 81 -6.02 10.74 -15.49
C PHE A 81 -6.22 12.07 -14.74
N SER A 82 -5.53 12.27 -13.61
CA SER A 82 -5.58 13.48 -12.79
C SER A 82 -4.30 14.29 -12.86
N ARG A 83 -4.39 15.61 -12.58
CA ARG A 83 -3.24 16.51 -12.64
C ARG A 83 -2.93 17.21 -11.31
N LYS A 84 -3.95 17.57 -10.54
CA LYS A 84 -3.83 18.44 -9.38
C LYS A 84 -4.38 17.84 -8.10
N ILE A 85 -5.51 17.15 -8.18
CA ILE A 85 -6.18 16.58 -7.02
C ILE A 85 -5.26 15.59 -6.30
N LYS A 86 -5.24 15.64 -4.98
CA LYS A 86 -4.57 14.61 -4.18
C LYS A 86 -5.38 13.33 -4.19
N ILE A 87 -4.70 12.21 -4.12
CA ILE A 87 -5.32 10.89 -4.02
C ILE A 87 -5.00 10.32 -2.65
N ALA A 88 -6.04 10.08 -1.85
CA ALA A 88 -5.92 9.49 -0.53
C ALA A 88 -6.22 7.98 -0.62
N VAL A 89 -5.21 7.17 -0.40
CA VAL A 89 -5.32 5.71 -0.27
C VAL A 89 -5.70 5.40 1.16
N LEU A 90 -6.98 5.16 1.43
CA LEU A 90 -7.55 4.90 2.76
C LEU A 90 -7.87 3.41 2.93
N GLY A 91 -6.97 2.71 3.31
CA GLY A 91 -6.36 1.43 3.38
C GLY A 91 -5.52 1.21 2.15
N PRO A 92 -4.31 0.60 2.29
CA PRO A 92 -4.21 -0.86 2.46
C PRO A 92 -4.58 -1.33 3.86
N ILE A 93 -5.20 -2.50 3.91
CA ILE A 93 -5.48 -3.17 5.18
C ILE A 93 -4.19 -3.86 5.63
N ILE A 94 -3.37 -3.14 6.38
CA ILE A 94 -2.00 -3.56 6.71
C ILE A 94 -1.95 -4.81 7.58
N SER A 95 -3.02 -5.11 8.34
CA SER A 95 -3.08 -6.31 9.19
C SER A 95 -3.02 -7.63 8.41
N GLN A 96 -3.46 -7.62 7.15
CA GLN A 96 -3.54 -8.81 6.28
C GLN A 96 -2.57 -8.76 5.10
N SER A 97 -1.83 -7.68 4.96
CA SER A 97 -0.89 -7.46 3.85
C SER A 97 0.55 -7.77 4.27
N ASN A 98 1.42 -7.97 3.29
CA ASN A 98 2.86 -7.95 3.53
C ASN A 98 3.33 -6.49 3.65
N PRO A 99 3.79 -6.04 4.84
CA PRO A 99 4.12 -4.64 5.05
C PRO A 99 5.31 -4.14 4.21
N VAL A 100 6.24 -5.00 3.84
CA VAL A 100 7.36 -4.63 2.94
C VAL A 100 6.84 -4.38 1.54
N GLN A 101 5.98 -5.25 1.01
CA GLN A 101 5.35 -5.05 -0.29
C GLN A 101 4.51 -3.77 -0.32
N VAL A 102 3.72 -3.52 0.71
CA VAL A 102 2.92 -2.27 0.82
C VAL A 102 3.83 -1.05 0.84
N ALA A 103 4.99 -1.11 1.53
CA ALA A 103 5.96 -0.02 1.55
C ALA A 103 6.54 0.27 0.15
N GLU A 104 6.85 -0.76 -0.64
CA GLU A 104 7.34 -0.63 -2.02
C GLU A 104 6.28 -0.06 -2.96
N GLU A 105 5.07 -0.62 -2.92
CA GLU A 105 3.95 -0.20 -3.77
C GLU A 105 3.56 1.27 -3.52
N LEU A 106 3.48 1.69 -2.27
CA LEU A 106 3.16 3.07 -1.91
C LEU A 106 4.31 4.03 -2.25
N ALA A 107 5.57 3.61 -2.09
CA ALA A 107 6.71 4.40 -2.51
C ALA A 107 6.75 4.58 -4.03
N MET A 108 6.44 3.51 -4.79
CA MET A 108 6.30 3.60 -6.24
C MET A 108 5.17 4.55 -6.63
N LEU A 109 4.00 4.43 -6.00
CA LEU A 109 2.86 5.31 -6.26
C LEU A 109 3.16 6.78 -5.97
N ASP A 110 3.89 7.07 -4.89
CA ASP A 110 4.32 8.44 -4.54
C ASP A 110 5.25 9.04 -5.61
N ASN A 111 6.13 8.23 -6.20
CA ASN A 111 6.97 8.67 -7.32
C ASN A 111 6.17 8.87 -8.62
N LEU A 112 5.08 8.14 -8.84
CA LEU A 112 4.20 8.32 -10.00
C LEU A 112 3.34 9.59 -9.92
N MET A 113 3.07 10.09 -8.70
CA MET A 113 2.27 11.30 -8.47
C MET A 113 2.87 12.21 -7.38
N PRO A 114 4.05 12.78 -7.60
CA PRO A 114 4.80 13.52 -6.57
C PRO A 114 3.97 14.59 -5.88
N GLY A 115 3.96 14.58 -4.53
CA GLY A 115 3.27 15.58 -3.70
C GLY A 115 1.75 15.44 -3.64
N ARG A 116 1.17 14.42 -4.30
CA ARG A 116 -0.30 14.23 -4.35
C ARG A 116 -0.79 13.00 -3.57
N LEU A 117 0.10 12.11 -3.13
CA LEU A 117 -0.27 10.93 -2.35
C LEU A 117 -0.59 11.30 -0.90
N VAL A 118 -1.69 10.77 -0.39
CA VAL A 118 -2.03 10.73 1.04
C VAL A 118 -2.26 9.27 1.40
N VAL A 119 -1.65 8.78 2.46
CA VAL A 119 -1.74 7.37 2.87
C VAL A 119 -2.39 7.24 4.24
N GLY A 120 -3.38 6.36 4.34
CA GLY A 120 -3.93 5.87 5.58
C GLY A 120 -3.84 4.34 5.62
N LEU A 121 -3.03 3.78 6.49
CA LEU A 121 -2.97 2.34 6.71
C LEU A 121 -4.09 1.93 7.66
N LEU A 122 -4.91 0.97 7.25
CA LEU A 122 -6.11 0.58 8.00
C LEU A 122 -5.97 -0.82 8.60
N ARG A 123 -6.76 -1.06 9.64
CA ARG A 123 -6.83 -2.36 10.30
C ARG A 123 -7.71 -3.36 9.55
N GLY A 124 -8.75 -2.87 8.84
CA GLY A 124 -9.82 -3.69 8.27
C GLY A 124 -10.98 -3.92 9.24
N ILE A 125 -11.98 -4.63 8.75
CA ILE A 125 -13.21 -4.99 9.46
C ILE A 125 -13.44 -6.50 9.38
N THR A 126 -14.45 -7.01 10.08
CA THR A 126 -14.73 -8.45 10.18
C THR A 126 -14.85 -9.16 8.82
N GLY A 127 -15.52 -8.55 7.84
CA GLY A 127 -15.64 -9.12 6.50
C GLY A 127 -14.29 -9.33 5.82
N GLU A 128 -13.38 -8.35 5.97
CA GLU A 128 -12.03 -8.40 5.39
C GLU A 128 -11.18 -9.49 6.06
N TYR A 129 -11.32 -9.69 7.37
CA TYR A 129 -10.60 -10.74 8.09
C TYR A 129 -11.01 -12.13 7.62
N LEU A 130 -12.30 -12.35 7.34
CA LEU A 130 -12.81 -13.61 6.81
C LEU A 130 -12.25 -13.91 5.41
N THR A 131 -12.10 -12.88 4.58
CA THR A 131 -11.59 -13.00 3.21
C THR A 131 -10.20 -13.66 3.15
N TYR A 132 -9.30 -13.25 4.04
CA TYR A 132 -7.91 -13.72 4.06
C TYR A 132 -7.58 -14.62 5.27
N GLY A 133 -8.60 -15.08 6.00
CA GLY A 133 -8.40 -15.99 7.12
C GLY A 133 -7.60 -15.37 8.28
N LEU A 134 -7.68 -14.05 8.45
CA LEU A 134 -7.00 -13.37 9.54
C LEU A 134 -7.74 -13.59 10.86
N ASN A 135 -6.99 -13.96 11.91
CA ASN A 135 -7.53 -13.98 13.26
C ASN A 135 -7.84 -12.55 13.74
N PRO A 136 -9.11 -12.20 13.99
CA PRO A 136 -9.48 -10.85 14.42
C PRO A 136 -8.78 -10.38 15.71
N ALA A 137 -8.43 -11.31 16.61
CA ALA A 137 -7.72 -11.00 17.85
C ALA A 137 -6.30 -10.46 17.60
N GLU A 138 -5.67 -10.82 16.49
CA GLU A 138 -4.33 -10.37 16.11
C GLU A 138 -4.34 -9.06 15.30
N ALA A 139 -5.48 -8.70 14.71
CA ALA A 139 -5.57 -7.62 13.74
C ALA A 139 -4.98 -6.29 14.24
N ARG A 140 -5.18 -5.95 15.53
CA ARG A 140 -4.65 -4.72 16.10
C ARG A 140 -3.13 -4.73 16.20
N GLU A 141 -2.56 -5.82 16.73
CA GLU A 141 -1.10 -5.95 16.89
C GLU A 141 -0.42 -5.99 15.53
N ARG A 142 -0.95 -6.78 14.59
CA ARG A 142 -0.47 -6.83 13.21
C ARG A 142 -0.50 -5.46 12.51
N THR A 143 -1.56 -4.68 12.75
CA THR A 143 -1.65 -3.31 12.22
C THR A 143 -0.54 -2.44 12.77
N THR A 144 -0.35 -2.43 14.10
CA THR A 144 0.67 -1.58 14.74
C THR A 144 2.07 -1.97 14.24
N GLU A 145 2.40 -3.25 14.29
CA GLU A 145 3.70 -3.76 13.84
C GLU A 145 3.94 -3.50 12.33
N GLY A 146 2.92 -3.72 11.50
CA GLY A 146 2.99 -3.46 10.07
C GLY A 146 3.23 -1.99 9.75
N MET A 147 2.56 -1.08 10.45
CA MET A 147 2.77 0.37 10.30
C MET A 147 4.18 0.80 10.70
N GLU A 148 4.71 0.29 11.81
CA GLU A 148 6.06 0.56 12.27
C GLU A 148 7.10 0.07 11.25
N LEU A 149 6.89 -1.11 10.68
CA LEU A 149 7.77 -1.67 9.67
C LEU A 149 7.74 -0.85 8.37
N VAL A 150 6.56 -0.43 7.90
CA VAL A 150 6.41 0.44 6.72
C VAL A 150 7.16 1.76 6.94
N LEU A 151 6.95 2.41 8.08
CA LEU A 151 7.62 3.68 8.39
C LEU A 151 9.14 3.52 8.47
N LYS A 152 9.63 2.45 9.10
CA LYS A 152 11.05 2.15 9.13
C LYS A 152 11.62 1.86 7.75
N ALA A 153 10.92 1.09 6.93
CA ALA A 153 11.31 0.79 5.56
C ALA A 153 11.47 2.06 4.69
N TRP A 154 10.68 3.10 4.94
CA TRP A 154 10.77 4.37 4.23
C TRP A 154 11.86 5.30 4.75
N THR A 155 12.24 5.19 6.02
CA THR A 155 13.16 6.13 6.67
C THR A 155 14.57 5.59 6.87
N GLU A 156 14.72 4.26 7.04
CA GLU A 156 16.03 3.65 7.26
C GLU A 156 16.91 3.74 6.01
N ALA A 157 18.15 4.19 6.20
CA ALA A 157 19.10 4.43 5.11
C ALA A 157 19.82 3.17 4.66
N GLN A 158 19.94 2.18 5.53
CA GLN A 158 20.65 0.93 5.30
C GLN A 158 19.70 -0.26 5.32
N PRO A 159 20.01 -1.36 4.61
CA PRO A 159 19.27 -2.60 4.77
C PRO A 159 19.24 -3.04 6.24
N PHE A 160 18.10 -3.48 6.72
CA PHE A 160 17.91 -3.89 8.11
C PHE A 160 17.14 -5.20 8.22
N GLY A 161 17.29 -5.90 9.35
CA GLY A 161 16.46 -7.03 9.71
C GLY A 161 15.24 -6.58 10.53
N TRP A 162 14.16 -7.36 10.47
CA TRP A 162 12.99 -7.18 11.31
C TRP A 162 12.64 -8.48 12.03
N GLN A 163 12.51 -8.43 13.35
CA GLN A 163 12.14 -9.57 14.21
C GLN A 163 10.99 -9.16 15.11
N GLY A 164 9.79 -9.14 14.53
CA GLY A 164 8.57 -8.85 15.23
C GLY A 164 7.81 -10.11 15.65
N ARG A 165 6.65 -9.92 16.26
CA ARG A 165 5.76 -11.01 16.65
C ARG A 165 5.03 -11.62 15.46
N HIS A 166 4.60 -10.76 14.52
CA HIS A 166 3.77 -11.14 13.37
C HIS A 166 4.51 -11.11 12.05
N TYR A 167 5.59 -10.34 11.96
CA TYR A 167 6.40 -10.20 10.75
C TYR A 167 7.87 -10.44 11.06
N GLN A 168 8.52 -11.24 10.22
CA GLN A 168 9.94 -11.57 10.38
C GLN A 168 10.62 -11.53 9.01
N PHE A 169 11.62 -10.67 8.88
CA PHE A 169 12.40 -10.50 7.67
C PHE A 169 13.88 -10.47 8.00
N ARG A 170 14.66 -11.32 7.33
CA ARG A 170 16.13 -11.32 7.49
C ARG A 170 16.74 -10.01 6.99
N THR A 171 16.19 -9.47 5.91
CA THR A 171 16.65 -8.24 5.29
C THR A 171 15.46 -7.52 4.67
N VAL A 172 15.35 -6.22 4.94
CA VAL A 172 14.43 -5.28 4.32
C VAL A 172 15.24 -4.20 3.63
N SER A 173 14.98 -3.96 2.35
CA SER A 173 15.61 -2.90 1.55
C SER A 173 14.62 -2.49 0.48
N VAL A 174 13.97 -1.35 0.66
CA VAL A 174 12.84 -0.90 -0.18
C VAL A 174 13.33 0.05 -1.28
N TRP A 175 13.00 -0.30 -2.52
CA TRP A 175 13.20 0.46 -3.75
C TRP A 175 11.93 0.45 -4.59
N PRO A 176 11.46 1.64 -5.09
CA PRO A 176 12.03 2.99 -4.88
C PRO A 176 11.84 3.51 -3.46
N ARG A 177 12.47 4.63 -3.15
CA ARG A 177 12.19 5.39 -1.92
C ARG A 177 11.01 6.34 -2.17
N PRO A 178 10.15 6.64 -1.18
CA PRO A 178 9.10 7.62 -1.34
C PRO A 178 9.71 9.01 -1.60
N ALA A 179 9.09 9.77 -2.51
CA ALA A 179 9.48 11.14 -2.81
C ALA A 179 9.12 12.09 -1.65
N GLN A 180 8.02 11.82 -0.96
CA GLN A 180 7.60 12.53 0.25
C GLN A 180 8.17 11.83 1.48
N GLN A 181 8.76 12.60 2.41
CA GLN A 181 9.15 12.04 3.71
C GLN A 181 7.93 11.96 4.63
N PRO A 182 7.73 10.87 5.41
CA PRO A 182 6.69 10.79 6.41
C PRO A 182 6.79 11.95 7.40
N GLN A 183 5.69 12.64 7.67
CA GLN A 183 5.69 13.73 8.65
C GLN A 183 6.01 13.16 10.04
N GLY A 184 6.99 13.77 10.72
CA GLY A 184 7.44 13.32 12.05
C GLY A 184 8.65 12.38 12.05
N SER A 185 9.16 11.93 10.90
CA SER A 185 10.43 11.25 10.83
C SER A 185 11.57 12.28 10.84
N ALA A 186 12.37 12.29 11.91
CA ALA A 186 13.63 13.02 11.88
C ALA A 186 14.52 12.41 10.79
N PRO A 187 15.25 13.21 9.98
CA PRO A 187 16.20 12.66 9.03
C PRO A 187 17.23 11.80 9.77
N SER A 188 17.38 10.55 9.37
CA SER A 188 18.31 9.57 9.96
C SER A 188 19.79 9.88 9.68
N SER A 189 20.10 11.02 9.06
CA SER A 189 21.45 11.47 8.78
C SER A 189 21.73 12.79 9.46
N CYS A 190 22.17 12.76 10.73
CA CYS A 190 23.08 13.79 11.22
C CYS A 190 24.43 13.59 10.53
N PRO A 191 24.98 14.55 9.81
CA PRO A 191 26.35 14.47 9.34
C PRO A 191 27.28 14.33 10.55
N PRO A 192 28.35 13.51 10.48
CA PRO A 192 29.21 13.19 11.62
C PRO A 192 29.97 14.38 12.25
N SER A 193 29.76 15.59 11.76
CA SER A 193 30.40 16.83 12.23
C SER A 193 29.46 17.81 12.94
N SER A 194 28.21 17.43 13.27
CA SER A 194 27.28 18.31 13.97
C SER A 194 27.45 18.21 15.49
N PRO A 195 27.71 19.32 16.21
CA PRO A 195 27.90 19.31 17.68
C PRO A 195 26.63 19.03 18.49
N ARG A 196 25.50 18.67 17.87
CA ARG A 196 24.20 18.44 18.49
C ARG A 196 23.67 17.01 18.36
N CYS A 197 24.46 16.03 17.97
CA CYS A 197 24.06 14.63 18.09
C CYS A 197 24.33 14.15 19.51
N PRO A 198 23.29 13.68 20.27
CA PRO A 198 23.57 12.94 21.49
C PRO A 198 24.35 11.68 21.10
N SER A 199 25.41 11.37 21.87
CA SER A 199 26.24 10.19 21.69
C SER A 199 25.36 8.95 21.57
N SER A 200 25.50 8.21 20.46
CA SER A 200 24.83 6.95 20.18
C SER A 200 25.00 5.97 21.35
N PRO A 201 23.95 5.22 21.75
CA PRO A 201 24.14 4.06 22.60
C PRO A 201 25.05 3.05 21.88
N SER A 202 26.01 2.52 22.62
CA SER A 202 27.02 1.55 22.14
C SER A 202 26.40 0.36 21.44
N PRO A 203 27.00 -0.15 20.35
CA PRO A 203 26.50 -1.31 19.63
C PRO A 203 26.89 -2.59 20.39
N GLN A 204 25.99 -3.11 21.17
CA GLN A 204 26.11 -4.48 21.69
C GLN A 204 24.93 -5.29 21.18
N THR A 205 25.05 -5.79 19.98
CA THR A 205 24.65 -7.14 19.59
C THR A 205 25.33 -7.44 18.24
N LYS A 206 26.46 -8.10 18.31
CA LYS A 206 27.11 -8.75 17.16
C LYS A 206 26.23 -9.93 16.76
N TYR A 207 25.45 -9.79 15.71
CA TYR A 207 24.89 -10.94 15.04
C TYR A 207 25.99 -11.59 14.22
N ASN A 208 26.49 -12.74 14.68
CA ASN A 208 27.29 -13.66 13.87
C ASN A 208 26.37 -14.20 12.76
N CYS A 209 26.46 -13.63 11.58
CA CYS A 209 26.00 -14.28 10.37
C CYS A 209 27.06 -15.35 10.00
N PRO A 210 26.67 -16.63 9.87
CA PRO A 210 27.58 -17.60 9.27
C PRO A 210 27.84 -17.22 7.81
N PRO A 211 29.05 -17.41 7.30
CA PRO A 211 29.39 -17.07 5.93
C PRO A 211 28.57 -17.93 4.95
N ASN A 212 28.06 -17.28 3.92
CA ASN A 212 27.37 -17.77 2.73
C ASN A 212 27.49 -19.27 2.47
N SER A 213 26.39 -20.01 2.64
CA SER A 213 26.23 -21.38 2.15
C SER A 213 25.07 -21.48 1.14
N TYR A 214 24.99 -20.55 0.20
CA TYR A 214 24.15 -20.73 -1.00
C TYR A 214 25.05 -20.67 -2.24
N PRO A 215 24.98 -21.68 -3.14
CA PRO A 215 25.63 -21.60 -4.42
C PRO A 215 25.00 -20.44 -5.23
N PRO A 216 25.78 -19.74 -6.07
CA PRO A 216 25.26 -18.69 -6.91
C PRO A 216 24.24 -19.30 -7.88
N ALA A 217 22.98 -18.92 -7.78
CA ALA A 217 21.98 -19.23 -8.77
C ALA A 217 22.36 -18.52 -10.07
N ALA A 218 22.94 -19.26 -11.01
CA ALA A 218 23.22 -18.79 -12.35
C ALA A 218 21.87 -18.63 -13.10
N TYR A 219 21.31 -17.44 -13.07
CA TYR A 219 20.23 -17.07 -13.98
C TYR A 219 20.84 -16.76 -15.35
N SER A 220 20.88 -17.77 -16.24
CA SER A 220 21.17 -17.55 -17.65
C SER A 220 19.89 -17.10 -18.36
N TYR A 221 19.79 -15.81 -18.66
CA TYR A 221 18.75 -15.26 -19.53
C TYR A 221 19.09 -15.65 -20.98
N ARG A 222 18.46 -16.68 -21.53
CA ARG A 222 18.52 -16.98 -22.96
C ARG A 222 17.55 -16.03 -23.67
N GLN A 223 18.11 -15.01 -24.32
CA GLN A 223 17.39 -14.28 -25.37
C GLN A 223 17.09 -15.25 -26.53
N ARG A 224 15.83 -15.59 -26.75
CA ARG A 224 15.38 -16.20 -28.00
C ARG A 224 15.22 -15.03 -29.00
N GLN A 225 16.16 -14.90 -29.91
CA GLN A 225 15.94 -14.11 -31.12
C GLN A 225 14.92 -14.86 -31.98
N ALA A 226 13.81 -14.18 -32.30
CA ALA A 226 12.86 -14.64 -33.30
C ALA A 226 13.49 -14.43 -34.69
N ARG A 227 13.46 -15.46 -35.49
CA ARG A 227 13.56 -15.38 -36.96
C ARG A 227 12.15 -15.33 -37.53
#